data_9b1a7d623b469ddf112fcc404e7f268b
#
_entry.id   9b1a7d623b469ddf112fcc404e7f268b
#
_cell.length_a   1.000
_cell.length_b   1.000
_cell.length_c   1.000
_cell.angle_alpha   90.00
_cell.angle_beta   90.00
_cell.angle_gamma   90.00
#
_symmetry.space_group_name_H-M   'P 1'
#
loop_
_entity.id
_entity.type
_entity.pdbx_description
1 polymer ?
#
loop_
_entity_poly.entity_id
_entity_poly.type
_entity_poly.pdbx_seq_one_letter_code
_entity_poly.pdbx_strand_id
1 'polypeptide(L)'
;MKNKGIHLFIISTFVLLYLVVSVISTIHVVDFFQITNPKWLSIFLAIAFEIGAAASLASIIVLDKMNKFIVWSLFFVLTAMQAIGNTYFAYTHLSDFTAWSELFGLSEEDPIFQKRVLAVISGAILPLVSLGFIKALVDYIRPGSDIEEEKAETNFIEEDKEENTIQNEEDKEEIKNDIESPRKLKDTIYYDLDPTKIT
;
A
#
# COMPACT_ATOMS: atom_id res chain seq x y z
N MET A 1 -12.94 38.44 1.44
CA MET A 1 -12.08 38.23 2.62
C MET A 1 -12.68 37.28 3.66
N LYS A 2 -13.69 36.48 3.30
CA LYS A 2 -14.65 35.90 4.25
C LYS A 2 -14.21 34.63 4.99
N ASN A 3 -13.13 33.96 4.67
CA ASN A 3 -12.90 32.59 5.23
C ASN A 3 -11.48 32.26 5.74
N LYS A 4 -10.54 33.21 5.77
CA LYS A 4 -9.16 32.92 6.23
C LYS A 4 -9.11 32.36 7.67
N GLY A 5 -9.97 32.84 8.57
CA GLY A 5 -10.03 32.33 9.93
C GLY A 5 -10.55 30.91 10.02
N ILE A 6 -11.57 30.56 9.21
CA ILE A 6 -12.12 29.19 9.17
C ILE A 6 -11.10 28.22 8.58
N HIS A 7 -10.43 28.59 7.50
CA HIS A 7 -9.35 27.76 6.92
C HIS A 7 -8.23 27.52 7.90
N LEU A 8 -7.75 28.55 8.59
CA LEU A 8 -6.72 28.41 9.61
C LEU A 8 -7.18 27.52 10.76
N PHE A 9 -8.41 27.67 11.20
CA PHE A 9 -9.00 26.83 12.26
C PHE A 9 -9.04 25.35 11.84
N ILE A 10 -9.51 25.05 10.66
CA ILE A 10 -9.58 23.66 10.13
C ILE A 10 -8.17 23.07 10.07
N ILE A 11 -7.22 23.76 9.43
CA ILE A 11 -5.83 23.30 9.31
C ILE A 11 -5.23 23.05 10.70
N SER A 12 -5.37 23.99 11.64
CA SER A 12 -4.81 23.84 12.98
C SER A 12 -5.44 22.66 13.74
N THR A 13 -6.73 22.40 13.52
CA THR A 13 -7.42 21.26 14.14
C THR A 13 -6.87 19.93 13.62
N PHE A 14 -6.73 19.76 12.30
CA PHE A 14 -6.15 18.53 11.73
C PHE A 14 -4.70 18.32 12.15
N VAL A 15 -3.89 19.39 12.16
CA VAL A 15 -2.49 19.31 12.62
C VAL A 15 -2.43 18.92 14.10
N LEU A 16 -3.27 19.50 14.95
CA LEU A 16 -3.31 19.16 16.37
C LEU A 16 -3.72 17.71 16.60
N LEU A 17 -4.77 17.24 15.93
CA LEU A 17 -5.23 15.86 16.02
C LEU A 17 -4.15 14.87 15.55
N TYR A 18 -3.51 15.16 14.43
CA TYR A 18 -2.37 14.38 13.94
C TYR A 18 -1.26 14.32 15.00
N LEU A 19 -0.83 15.45 15.54
CA LEU A 19 0.25 15.50 16.54
C LEU A 19 -0.09 14.70 17.80
N VAL A 20 -1.33 14.78 18.30
CA VAL A 20 -1.75 14.01 19.49
C VAL A 20 -1.67 12.51 19.22
N VAL A 21 -2.23 12.04 18.09
CA VAL A 21 -2.22 10.61 17.74
C VAL A 21 -0.80 10.13 17.48
N SER A 22 0.01 10.92 16.78
CA SER A 22 1.41 10.65 16.46
C SER A 22 2.26 10.52 17.74
N VAL A 23 2.11 11.41 18.71
CA VAL A 23 2.82 11.32 19.99
C VAL A 23 2.46 10.05 20.75
N ILE A 24 1.17 9.69 20.81
CA ILE A 24 0.71 8.46 21.46
C ILE A 24 1.32 7.24 20.75
N SER A 25 1.23 7.18 19.41
CA SER A 25 1.81 6.10 18.61
C SER A 25 3.32 5.99 18.83
N THR A 26 4.04 7.11 18.85
CA THR A 26 5.49 7.13 19.10
C THR A 26 5.83 6.52 20.46
N ILE A 27 5.09 6.86 21.53
CA ILE A 27 5.30 6.28 22.87
C ILE A 27 5.15 4.77 22.84
N HIS A 28 4.12 4.24 22.17
CA HIS A 28 3.90 2.81 22.04
C HIS A 28 5.01 2.11 21.26
N VAL A 29 5.49 2.73 20.18
CA VAL A 29 6.57 2.21 19.35
C VAL A 29 7.92 2.21 20.07
N VAL A 30 8.14 3.16 21.00
CA VAL A 30 9.34 3.16 21.86
C VAL A 30 9.44 1.85 22.66
N ASP A 31 8.35 1.38 23.27
CA ASP A 31 8.32 0.14 24.05
C ASP A 31 8.68 -1.09 23.17
N PHE A 32 8.21 -1.11 21.92
CA PHE A 32 8.58 -2.16 20.98
C PHE A 32 10.09 -2.13 20.66
N PHE A 33 10.65 -0.96 20.36
CA PHE A 33 12.09 -0.86 20.08
C PHE A 33 12.97 -1.14 21.28
N GLN A 34 12.48 -0.97 22.51
CA GLN A 34 13.22 -1.31 23.73
C GLN A 34 13.46 -2.81 23.92
N ILE A 35 12.78 -3.68 23.18
CA ILE A 35 13.06 -5.14 23.21
C ILE A 35 14.52 -5.42 22.82
N THR A 36 15.05 -4.66 21.86
CA THR A 36 16.37 -4.92 21.26
C THR A 36 17.36 -3.77 21.41
N ASN A 37 16.91 -2.61 21.88
CA ASN A 37 17.70 -1.39 21.94
C ASN A 37 17.65 -0.74 23.33
N PRO A 38 18.69 -0.01 23.74
CA PRO A 38 18.63 0.82 24.94
C PRO A 38 17.59 1.95 24.77
N LYS A 39 17.00 2.37 25.89
CA LYS A 39 15.87 3.33 25.89
C LYS A 39 16.10 4.60 25.07
N TRP A 40 17.28 5.19 25.17
CA TRP A 40 17.60 6.42 24.41
C TRP A 40 17.56 6.20 22.91
N LEU A 41 18.07 5.06 22.42
CA LEU A 41 18.07 4.71 21.00
C LEU A 41 16.66 4.38 20.52
N SER A 42 15.86 3.71 21.33
CA SER A 42 14.45 3.40 21.02
C SER A 42 13.62 4.66 20.81
N ILE A 43 13.86 5.71 21.61
CA ILE A 43 13.18 7.01 21.44
C ILE A 43 13.56 7.64 20.09
N PHE A 44 14.85 7.69 19.75
CA PHE A 44 15.30 8.25 18.46
C PHE A 44 14.75 7.45 17.27
N LEU A 45 14.74 6.12 17.36
CA LEU A 45 14.18 5.27 16.31
C LEU A 45 12.68 5.53 16.12
N ALA A 46 11.90 5.55 17.20
CA ALA A 46 10.46 5.79 17.12
C ALA A 46 10.14 7.16 16.49
N ILE A 47 10.86 8.21 16.90
CA ILE A 47 10.71 9.55 16.31
C ILE A 47 11.11 9.54 14.82
N ALA A 48 12.21 8.88 14.46
CA ALA A 48 12.66 8.81 13.07
C ALA A 48 11.66 8.08 12.17
N PHE A 49 11.05 6.99 12.66
CA PHE A 49 10.01 6.26 11.94
C PHE A 49 8.75 7.10 11.74
N GLU A 50 8.32 7.85 12.78
CA GLU A 50 7.16 8.73 12.70
C GLU A 50 7.37 9.85 11.67
N ILE A 51 8.50 10.57 11.77
CA ILE A 51 8.86 11.63 10.81
C ILE A 51 9.00 11.05 9.39
N GLY A 52 9.63 9.88 9.27
CA GLY A 52 9.82 9.21 7.99
C GLY A 52 8.50 8.83 7.32
N ALA A 53 7.55 8.27 8.07
CA ALA A 53 6.22 7.91 7.56
C ALA A 53 5.45 9.16 7.10
N ALA A 54 5.42 10.20 7.92
CA ALA A 54 4.77 11.47 7.59
C ALA A 54 5.40 12.14 6.36
N ALA A 55 6.74 12.18 6.29
CA ALA A 55 7.46 12.75 5.16
C ALA A 55 7.26 11.95 3.87
N SER A 56 7.23 10.62 3.95
CA SER A 56 6.96 9.75 2.81
C SER A 56 5.56 9.99 2.25
N LEU A 57 4.53 10.04 3.11
CA LEU A 57 3.17 10.32 2.68
C LEU A 57 3.05 11.73 2.07
N ALA A 58 3.62 12.74 2.71
CA ALA A 58 3.64 14.10 2.18
C ALA A 58 4.34 14.17 0.80
N SER A 59 5.42 13.40 0.62
CA SER A 59 6.15 13.34 -0.65
C SER A 59 5.33 12.70 -1.76
N ILE A 60 4.57 11.64 -1.47
CA ILE A 60 3.67 10.98 -2.43
C ILE A 60 2.65 11.98 -2.98
N ILE A 61 2.11 12.83 -2.11
CA ILE A 61 1.03 13.75 -2.46
C ILE A 61 1.55 15.04 -3.11
N VAL A 62 2.76 15.51 -2.74
CA VAL A 62 3.26 16.84 -3.13
C VAL A 62 4.23 16.79 -4.32
N LEU A 63 4.95 15.68 -4.54
CA LEU A 63 6.08 15.60 -5.45
C LEU A 63 5.81 14.69 -6.67
N ASP A 64 5.43 15.27 -7.81
CA ASP A 64 5.11 14.54 -9.04
C ASP A 64 6.33 13.87 -9.73
N LYS A 65 7.55 14.35 -9.45
CA LYS A 65 8.77 13.90 -10.15
C LYS A 65 9.60 12.84 -9.42
N MET A 66 9.12 12.32 -8.28
CA MET A 66 9.83 11.29 -7.54
C MET A 66 9.51 9.88 -8.04
N ASN A 67 10.44 8.94 -7.82
CA ASN A 67 10.16 7.53 -8.04
C ASN A 67 9.10 7.07 -7.03
N LYS A 68 7.85 7.09 -7.46
CA LYS A 68 6.67 6.78 -6.64
C LYS A 68 6.81 5.41 -5.95
N PHE A 69 7.35 4.40 -6.65
CA PHE A 69 7.48 3.04 -6.09
C PHE A 69 8.38 3.01 -4.84
N ILE A 70 9.54 3.69 -4.86
CA ILE A 70 10.46 3.71 -3.72
C ILE A 70 9.81 4.42 -2.52
N VAL A 71 9.15 5.55 -2.77
CA VAL A 71 8.51 6.33 -1.69
C VAL A 71 7.33 5.57 -1.09
N TRP A 72 6.50 4.90 -1.91
CA TRP A 72 5.42 4.03 -1.46
C TRP A 72 5.96 2.86 -0.63
N SER A 73 7.02 2.20 -1.09
CA SER A 73 7.63 1.08 -0.35
C SER A 73 8.15 1.54 1.01
N LEU A 74 8.83 2.69 1.06
CA LEU A 74 9.32 3.27 2.32
C LEU A 74 8.16 3.61 3.25
N PHE A 75 7.12 4.24 2.74
CA PHE A 75 5.91 4.57 3.48
C PHE A 75 5.26 3.32 4.09
N PHE A 76 5.06 2.26 3.31
CA PHE A 76 4.47 1.02 3.81
C PHE A 76 5.34 0.35 4.88
N VAL A 77 6.66 0.29 4.69
CA VAL A 77 7.58 -0.30 5.68
C VAL A 77 7.53 0.47 7.00
N LEU A 78 7.60 1.80 6.94
CA LEU A 78 7.57 2.64 8.15
C LEU A 78 6.23 2.54 8.87
N THR A 79 5.11 2.58 8.14
CA THR A 79 3.76 2.44 8.69
C THR A 79 3.52 1.05 9.28
N ALA A 80 4.00 -0.01 8.61
CA ALA A 80 3.91 -1.38 9.13
C ALA A 80 4.67 -1.53 10.44
N MET A 81 5.87 -0.95 10.55
CA MET A 81 6.65 -0.94 11.81
C MET A 81 5.91 -0.20 12.93
N GLN A 82 5.27 0.92 12.63
CA GLN A 82 4.43 1.61 13.61
C GLN A 82 3.22 0.75 14.04
N ALA A 83 2.54 0.09 13.09
CA ALA A 83 1.43 -0.80 13.39
C ALA A 83 1.87 -1.98 14.28
N ILE A 84 3.03 -2.58 14.00
CA ILE A 84 3.61 -3.65 14.82
C ILE A 84 3.93 -3.14 16.22
N GLY A 85 4.56 -1.96 16.35
CA GLY A 85 4.90 -1.36 17.64
C GLY A 85 3.67 -1.06 18.50
N ASN A 86 2.64 -0.46 17.90
CA ASN A 86 1.37 -0.20 18.58
C ASN A 86 0.64 -1.50 18.97
N THR A 87 0.67 -2.52 18.10
CA THR A 87 0.12 -3.85 18.40
C THR A 87 0.87 -4.53 19.55
N TYR A 88 2.20 -4.43 19.57
CA TYR A 88 3.00 -4.96 20.67
C TYR A 88 2.64 -4.28 22.00
N PHE A 89 2.56 -2.96 22.02
CA PHE A 89 2.14 -2.22 23.20
C PHE A 89 0.74 -2.66 23.67
N ALA A 90 -0.23 -2.73 22.75
CA ALA A 90 -1.58 -3.19 23.07
C ALA A 90 -1.55 -4.62 23.64
N TYR A 91 -0.80 -5.55 23.03
CA TYR A 91 -0.69 -6.92 23.49
C TYR A 91 -0.11 -7.03 24.91
N THR A 92 0.91 -6.25 25.23
CA THR A 92 1.57 -6.30 26.53
C THR A 92 0.73 -5.66 27.64
N HIS A 93 -0.07 -4.65 27.31
CA HIS A 93 -0.89 -3.90 28.29
C HIS A 93 -2.35 -4.38 28.39
N LEU A 94 -2.80 -5.24 27.48
CA LEU A 94 -4.14 -5.80 27.53
C LEU A 94 -4.24 -6.83 28.66
N SER A 95 -4.83 -6.43 29.79
CA SER A 95 -4.92 -7.25 31.01
C SER A 95 -6.29 -7.93 31.19
N ASP A 96 -7.37 -7.16 31.04
CA ASP A 96 -8.75 -7.66 31.08
C ASP A 96 -9.44 -7.38 29.74
N PHE A 97 -9.67 -8.45 28.99
CA PHE A 97 -10.26 -8.36 27.64
C PHE A 97 -11.53 -9.21 27.50
N THR A 98 -12.07 -9.73 28.60
CA THR A 98 -13.23 -10.62 28.58
C THR A 98 -14.43 -9.96 27.90
N ALA A 99 -14.79 -8.73 28.29
CA ALA A 99 -15.88 -7.99 27.70
C ALA A 99 -15.67 -7.68 26.20
N TRP A 100 -14.41 -7.43 25.79
CA TRP A 100 -14.06 -7.25 24.38
C TRP A 100 -14.18 -8.54 23.57
N SER A 101 -13.72 -9.67 24.12
CA SER A 101 -13.85 -10.97 23.49
C SER A 101 -15.31 -11.36 23.29
N GLU A 102 -16.15 -11.05 24.26
CA GLU A 102 -17.60 -11.27 24.17
C GLU A 102 -18.24 -10.38 23.09
N LEU A 103 -17.89 -9.09 23.03
CA LEU A 103 -18.37 -8.14 22.02
C LEU A 103 -18.05 -8.59 20.58
N PHE A 104 -16.86 -9.14 20.36
CA PHE A 104 -16.42 -9.62 19.04
C PHE A 104 -16.78 -11.09 18.75
N GLY A 105 -17.50 -11.76 19.66
CA GLY A 105 -17.89 -13.14 19.49
C GLY A 105 -16.71 -14.14 19.56
N LEU A 106 -15.63 -13.76 20.25
CA LEU A 106 -14.42 -14.54 20.38
C LEU A 106 -14.38 -15.38 21.67
N SER A 107 -15.43 -15.40 22.47
CA SER A 107 -15.43 -16.00 23.82
C SER A 107 -15.14 -17.50 23.83
N GLU A 108 -15.42 -18.19 22.72
CA GLU A 108 -15.17 -19.64 22.57
C GLU A 108 -13.74 -19.96 22.08
N GLU A 109 -12.98 -18.94 21.65
CA GLU A 109 -11.64 -19.11 21.10
C GLU A 109 -10.57 -19.19 22.22
N ASP A 110 -9.38 -19.67 21.85
CA ASP A 110 -8.24 -19.71 22.76
C ASP A 110 -7.91 -18.31 23.31
N PRO A 111 -7.69 -18.13 24.62
CA PRO A 111 -7.40 -16.82 25.22
C PRO A 111 -6.19 -16.10 24.62
N ILE A 112 -5.18 -16.84 24.15
CA ILE A 112 -4.00 -16.26 23.51
C ILE A 112 -4.40 -15.71 22.13
N PHE A 113 -5.24 -16.44 21.39
CA PHE A 113 -5.77 -15.99 20.11
C PHE A 113 -6.64 -14.75 20.27
N GLN A 114 -7.57 -14.76 21.23
CA GLN A 114 -8.40 -13.60 21.58
C GLN A 114 -7.52 -12.36 21.84
N LYS A 115 -6.52 -12.48 22.70
CA LYS A 115 -5.59 -11.41 23.04
C LYS A 115 -4.83 -10.88 21.81
N ARG A 116 -4.38 -11.76 20.92
CA ARG A 116 -3.70 -11.37 19.67
C ARG A 116 -4.61 -10.58 18.73
N VAL A 117 -5.83 -11.06 18.51
CA VAL A 117 -6.79 -10.40 17.63
C VAL A 117 -7.11 -9.01 18.15
N LEU A 118 -7.43 -8.89 19.45
CA LEU A 118 -7.76 -7.60 20.06
C LEU A 118 -6.58 -6.64 20.08
N ALA A 119 -5.36 -7.12 20.30
CA ALA A 119 -4.16 -6.30 20.24
C ALA A 119 -3.89 -5.77 18.82
N VAL A 120 -4.12 -6.57 17.78
CA VAL A 120 -4.00 -6.12 16.39
C VAL A 120 -5.04 -5.06 16.07
N ILE A 121 -6.31 -5.30 16.43
CA ILE A 121 -7.39 -4.32 16.18
C ILE A 121 -7.09 -3.00 16.88
N SER A 122 -6.76 -3.02 18.17
CA SER A 122 -6.52 -1.80 18.96
C SER A 122 -5.21 -1.09 18.59
N GLY A 123 -4.16 -1.85 18.27
CA GLY A 123 -2.85 -1.30 17.96
C GLY A 123 -2.74 -0.73 16.54
N ALA A 124 -3.33 -1.38 15.55
CA ALA A 124 -3.24 -0.91 14.17
C ALA A 124 -4.06 0.35 13.88
N ILE A 125 -5.05 0.68 14.73
CA ILE A 125 -5.93 1.84 14.50
C ILE A 125 -5.18 3.17 14.60
N LEU A 126 -4.20 3.30 15.49
CA LEU A 126 -3.47 4.56 15.70
C LEU A 126 -2.72 5.04 14.45
N PRO A 127 -1.87 4.21 13.80
CA PRO A 127 -1.22 4.60 12.56
C PRO A 127 -2.22 4.93 11.45
N LEU A 128 -3.31 4.17 11.32
CA LEU A 128 -4.33 4.42 10.29
C LEU A 128 -5.04 5.76 10.50
N VAL A 129 -5.39 6.10 11.74
CA VAL A 129 -6.01 7.39 12.08
C VAL A 129 -5.03 8.54 11.83
N SER A 130 -3.77 8.39 12.22
CA SER A 130 -2.70 9.37 11.96
C SER A 130 -2.58 9.66 10.47
N LEU A 131 -2.53 8.62 9.63
CA LEU A 131 -2.48 8.74 8.18
C LEU A 131 -3.73 9.40 7.61
N GLY A 132 -4.92 9.08 8.13
CA GLY A 132 -6.17 9.71 7.75
C GLY A 132 -6.14 11.22 7.98
N PHE A 133 -5.58 11.69 9.09
CA PHE A 133 -5.46 13.14 9.36
C PHE A 133 -4.47 13.83 8.41
N ILE A 134 -3.32 13.19 8.09
CA ILE A 134 -2.38 13.76 7.12
C ILE A 134 -3.02 13.83 5.74
N LYS A 135 -3.66 12.74 5.28
CA LYS A 135 -4.34 12.74 3.97
C LYS A 135 -5.42 13.82 3.92
N ALA A 136 -6.30 13.89 4.91
CA ALA A 136 -7.34 14.91 4.97
C ALA A 136 -6.79 16.34 4.97
N LEU A 137 -5.65 16.57 5.65
CA LEU A 137 -4.98 17.87 5.66
C LEU A 137 -4.45 18.24 4.27
N VAL A 138 -3.82 17.28 3.58
CA VAL A 138 -3.25 17.52 2.26
C VAL A 138 -4.35 17.75 1.23
N ASP A 139 -5.40 16.94 1.22
CA ASP A 139 -6.57 17.10 0.34
C ASP A 139 -7.24 18.47 0.55
N TYR A 140 -7.26 18.95 1.79
CA TYR A 140 -7.78 20.26 2.11
C TYR A 140 -6.89 21.40 1.59
N ILE A 141 -5.57 21.23 1.62
CA ILE A 141 -4.60 22.25 1.13
C ILE A 141 -4.50 22.23 -0.39
N ARG A 142 -4.63 21.06 -1.02
CA ARG A 142 -4.57 20.84 -2.49
C ARG A 142 -5.85 20.15 -2.97
N PRO A 143 -6.98 20.85 -3.03
CA PRO A 143 -8.21 20.26 -3.55
C PRO A 143 -8.03 19.99 -5.05
N GLY A 144 -8.18 18.75 -5.46
CA GLY A 144 -8.17 18.32 -6.87
C GLY A 144 -7.00 17.42 -7.28
N SER A 145 -6.06 17.07 -6.37
CA SER A 145 -5.01 16.09 -6.67
C SER A 145 -5.59 14.71 -7.03
N ASP A 146 -6.66 14.30 -6.37
CA ASP A 146 -7.33 13.02 -6.63
C ASP A 146 -7.99 12.95 -8.02
N ILE A 147 -8.46 14.10 -8.54
CA ILE A 147 -9.10 14.18 -9.88
C ILE A 147 -8.06 14.08 -11.00
N GLU A 148 -6.83 14.53 -10.77
CA GLU A 148 -5.73 14.40 -11.74
C GLU A 148 -5.17 12.98 -11.75
N GLU A 149 -5.08 12.31 -10.59
CA GLU A 149 -4.68 10.90 -10.50
C GLU A 149 -5.73 9.98 -11.12
N GLU A 150 -7.02 10.17 -10.87
CA GLU A 150 -8.10 9.38 -11.47
C GLU A 150 -8.14 9.55 -12.99
N LYS A 151 -7.89 10.76 -13.51
CA LYS A 151 -7.77 11.00 -14.95
C LYS A 151 -6.51 10.38 -15.54
N ALA A 152 -5.40 10.41 -14.84
CA ALA A 152 -4.16 9.77 -15.29
C ALA A 152 -4.31 8.25 -15.35
N GLU A 153 -4.89 7.61 -14.32
CA GLU A 153 -5.18 6.17 -14.32
C GLU A 153 -6.19 5.77 -15.41
N THR A 154 -7.22 6.59 -15.63
CA THR A 154 -8.21 6.33 -16.68
C THR A 154 -7.57 6.42 -18.07
N ASN A 155 -6.71 7.41 -18.30
CA ASN A 155 -6.00 7.54 -19.57
C ASN A 155 -5.02 6.37 -19.82
N PHE A 156 -4.30 5.90 -18.78
CA PHE A 156 -3.43 4.72 -18.90
C PHE A 156 -4.23 3.46 -19.26
N ILE A 157 -5.41 3.27 -18.66
CA ILE A 157 -6.28 2.11 -18.95
C ILE A 157 -6.88 2.22 -20.36
N GLU A 158 -7.14 3.43 -20.87
CA GLU A 158 -7.61 3.63 -22.23
C GLU A 158 -6.50 3.41 -23.26
N GLU A 159 -5.28 3.92 -23.04
CA GLU A 159 -4.11 3.66 -23.89
C GLU A 159 -3.76 2.18 -23.96
N ASP A 160 -3.73 1.46 -22.85
CA ASP A 160 -3.50 0.01 -22.84
C ASP A 160 -4.58 -0.79 -23.56
N LYS A 161 -5.82 -0.31 -23.56
CA LYS A 161 -6.91 -0.94 -24.32
C LYS A 161 -6.81 -0.66 -25.82
N GLU A 162 -6.44 0.54 -26.21
CA GLU A 162 -6.24 0.87 -27.63
C GLU A 162 -5.04 0.10 -28.22
N GLU A 163 -3.92 0.02 -27.50
CA GLU A 163 -2.74 -0.73 -27.94
C GLU A 163 -3.03 -2.24 -28.06
N ASN A 164 -3.74 -2.84 -27.10
CA ASN A 164 -4.18 -4.23 -27.16
C ASN A 164 -5.21 -4.48 -28.28
N THR A 165 -6.02 -3.48 -28.66
CA THR A 165 -6.99 -3.61 -29.74
C THR A 165 -6.29 -3.57 -31.10
N ILE A 166 -5.31 -2.68 -31.26
CA ILE A 166 -4.51 -2.55 -32.48
C ILE A 166 -3.69 -3.84 -32.73
N GLN A 167 -3.02 -4.38 -31.71
CA GLN A 167 -2.28 -5.64 -31.82
C GLN A 167 -3.19 -6.82 -32.20
N ASN A 168 -4.38 -6.91 -31.64
CA ASN A 168 -5.35 -7.95 -31.99
C ASN A 168 -5.92 -7.82 -33.40
N GLU A 169 -5.96 -6.63 -33.97
CA GLU A 169 -6.37 -6.41 -35.37
C GLU A 169 -5.24 -6.74 -36.35
N GLU A 170 -4.00 -6.36 -36.04
CA GLU A 170 -2.80 -6.72 -36.81
C GLU A 170 -2.59 -8.24 -36.88
N ASP A 171 -2.71 -8.93 -35.74
CA ASP A 171 -2.60 -10.40 -35.70
C ASP A 171 -3.71 -11.10 -36.55
N LYS A 172 -4.92 -10.53 -36.58
CA LYS A 172 -6.00 -11.06 -37.40
C LYS A 172 -5.79 -10.84 -38.92
N GLU A 173 -5.19 -9.72 -39.31
CA GLU A 173 -4.85 -9.44 -40.71
C GLU A 173 -3.67 -10.32 -41.16
N GLU A 174 -2.68 -10.56 -40.31
CA GLU A 174 -1.56 -11.45 -40.63
C GLU A 174 -2.01 -12.91 -40.83
N ILE A 175 -2.89 -13.41 -39.96
CA ILE A 175 -3.50 -14.76 -40.13
C ILE A 175 -4.36 -14.84 -41.38
N LYS A 176 -5.06 -13.79 -41.75
CA LYS A 176 -5.90 -13.78 -42.95
C LYS A 176 -5.08 -13.80 -44.26
N ASN A 177 -3.97 -13.08 -44.26
CA ASN A 177 -3.04 -13.03 -45.38
C ASN A 177 -2.29 -14.37 -45.59
N ASP A 178 -2.01 -15.10 -44.50
CA ASP A 178 -1.38 -16.43 -44.55
C ASP A 178 -2.34 -17.54 -45.10
N ILE A 179 -3.66 -17.36 -44.92
CA ILE A 179 -4.69 -18.28 -45.42
C ILE A 179 -5.02 -18.02 -46.89
N GLU A 180 -4.91 -16.79 -47.39
CA GLU A 180 -5.21 -16.44 -48.80
C GLU A 180 -4.03 -16.62 -49.75
N SER A 181 -2.82 -16.87 -49.27
CA SER A 181 -1.66 -17.16 -50.10
C SER A 181 -1.68 -18.62 -50.58
N PRO A 182 -1.84 -18.90 -51.90
CA PRO A 182 -1.84 -20.28 -52.40
C PRO A 182 -0.42 -20.85 -52.30
N ARG A 183 -0.17 -21.71 -51.29
CA ARG A 183 1.06 -22.50 -51.20
C ARG A 183 1.20 -23.35 -52.45
N LYS A 184 2.11 -23.00 -53.32
CA LYS A 184 2.58 -23.87 -54.37
C LYS A 184 3.23 -25.10 -53.73
N LEU A 185 2.45 -26.18 -53.70
CA LEU A 185 2.92 -27.49 -53.34
C LEU A 185 3.90 -27.95 -54.42
N LYS A 186 5.20 -27.80 -54.21
CA LYS A 186 6.23 -28.41 -55.01
C LYS A 186 7.26 -29.03 -54.10
N ASP A 187 7.50 -30.28 -54.45
CA ASP A 187 8.62 -31.17 -54.07
C ASP A 187 8.38 -32.07 -52.86
N THR A 188 7.69 -33.14 -53.18
CA THR A 188 7.75 -34.43 -52.47
C THR A 188 9.19 -34.91 -52.46
N ILE A 189 9.87 -34.85 -51.33
CA ILE A 189 11.15 -35.55 -51.14
C ILE A 189 10.81 -36.99 -50.76
N TYR A 190 11.04 -37.93 -51.75
CA TYR A 190 11.05 -39.35 -51.48
C TYR A 190 12.29 -39.68 -50.60
N TYR A 191 12.09 -40.08 -49.39
CA TYR A 191 13.11 -40.78 -48.62
C TYR A 191 13.10 -42.25 -49.04
N ASP A 192 14.16 -42.61 -49.74
CA ASP A 192 14.52 -44.02 -50.09
C ASP A 192 14.94 -44.72 -48.79
N LEU A 193 14.09 -45.60 -48.29
CA LEU A 193 14.36 -46.42 -47.11
C LEU A 193 15.12 -47.68 -47.61
N ASP A 194 16.42 -47.69 -47.44
CA ASP A 194 17.28 -48.83 -47.60
C ASP A 194 16.98 -49.88 -46.49
N PRO A 195 16.48 -51.08 -46.87
CA PRO A 195 16.04 -52.10 -45.91
C PRO A 195 17.18 -52.99 -45.36
N THR A 196 18.46 -52.64 -45.56
CA THR A 196 19.56 -53.53 -45.20
C THR A 196 20.35 -53.16 -43.94
N LYS A 197 19.85 -52.25 -43.08
CA LYS A 197 20.52 -51.92 -41.83
C LYS A 197 19.67 -52.25 -40.63
N ILE A 198 19.24 -53.49 -40.46
CA ILE A 198 18.79 -54.06 -39.21
C ILE A 198 19.61 -55.37 -39.01
N THR A 199 20.66 -55.22 -38.23
CA THR A 199 21.29 -56.31 -37.46
C THR A 199 21.80 -55.67 -36.17
#